data_d2812dba2fd5c2b0c3796c1bb0a9e620
#
_entry.id   d2812dba2fd5c2b0c3796c1bb0a9e620
#
_cell.length_a   1.000
_cell.length_b   1.000
_cell.length_c   1.000
_cell.angle_alpha   90.00
_cell.angle_beta   90.00
_cell.angle_gamma   90.00
#
_symmetry.space_group_name_H-M   'P 1'
#
loop_
_entity.id
_entity.type
_entity.pdbx_description
1 polymer ?
#
loop_
_entity_poly.entity_id
_entity_poly.type
_entity_poly.pdbx_seq_one_letter_code
_entity_poly.pdbx_strand_id
1 'polypeptide(L)'
;MVDNGGSSAGSVIVKIEIYDQSYNVNADGNEEYLKELADFVDGKMRSIAESTRMVDSLKVAVLAALNIADETFTLRRRQQELDGPLRKRVEKCVAMVEKALEHTN
;
A
#
# COMPACT_ATOMS: atom_id res chain seq x y z
N MET A 1 8.28 0.96 -13.63
CA MET A 1 9.16 1.44 -14.41
C MET A 1 8.69 2.08 -15.70
N VAL A 2 9.57 2.36 -16.55
CA VAL A 2 9.27 3.13 -17.76
C VAL A 2 8.60 2.24 -18.79
N ASP A 3 7.54 2.75 -19.38
CA ASP A 3 6.89 2.09 -20.49
C ASP A 3 7.74 2.26 -21.76
N ASN A 4 7.93 1.20 -22.50
CA ASN A 4 8.79 1.21 -23.68
C ASN A 4 8.04 1.40 -24.97
N GLY A 5 7.00 2.16 -24.95
CA GLY A 5 6.29 2.52 -26.16
C GLY A 5 5.30 1.49 -26.65
N GLY A 6 5.07 0.47 -25.88
CA GLY A 6 4.01 -0.47 -26.17
C GLY A 6 2.66 0.06 -25.70
N SER A 7 2.49 1.36 -25.61
CA SER A 7 1.29 1.93 -25.04
C SER A 7 0.06 1.57 -25.89
N SER A 8 -0.93 1.01 -25.24
CA SER A 8 -2.21 0.75 -25.86
C SER A 8 -3.05 2.03 -25.88
N ALA A 9 -4.09 2.02 -26.70
CA ALA A 9 -5.03 3.12 -26.73
C ALA A 9 -5.62 3.35 -25.35
N GLY A 10 -5.62 4.59 -24.88
CA GLY A 10 -6.12 4.95 -23.56
C GLY A 10 -5.08 5.04 -22.47
N SER A 11 -3.86 4.64 -22.76
CA SER A 11 -2.77 4.79 -21.80
C SER A 11 -2.31 6.24 -21.74
N VAL A 12 -2.04 6.72 -20.55
CA VAL A 12 -1.56 8.08 -20.32
C VAL A 12 -0.21 7.97 -19.61
N ILE A 13 0.77 8.68 -20.14
CA ILE A 13 2.08 8.75 -19.51
C ILE A 13 2.10 9.94 -18.55
N VAL A 14 2.39 9.67 -17.30
CA VAL A 14 2.43 10.67 -16.25
C VAL A 14 3.85 10.82 -15.77
N LYS A 15 4.29 12.07 -15.68
CA LYS A 15 5.59 12.37 -15.12
C LYS A 15 5.47 12.49 -13.60
N ILE A 16 6.24 11.71 -12.88
CA ILE A 16 6.34 11.79 -11.43
C ILE A 16 7.75 12.15 -11.03
N GLU A 17 7.88 12.77 -9.89
CA GLU A 17 9.19 13.12 -9.34
C GLU A 17 9.35 12.46 -7.98
N ILE A 18 10.45 11.72 -7.81
CA ILE A 18 10.78 11.07 -6.56
C ILE A 18 12.25 11.33 -6.29
N TYR A 19 12.54 11.91 -5.15
CA TYR A 19 13.89 12.20 -4.68
C TYR A 19 14.72 12.94 -5.74
N ASP A 20 14.13 14.02 -6.28
CA ASP A 20 14.74 14.89 -7.29
C ASP A 20 14.99 14.23 -8.65
N GLN A 21 14.42 13.07 -8.89
CA GLN A 21 14.48 12.37 -10.17
C GLN A 21 13.11 12.33 -10.80
N SER A 22 13.07 12.49 -12.13
CA SER A 22 11.83 12.45 -12.88
C SER A 22 11.67 11.09 -13.57
N TYR A 23 10.47 10.56 -13.53
CA TYR A 23 10.14 9.29 -14.17
C TYR A 23 8.84 9.42 -14.95
N ASN A 24 8.81 8.83 -16.12
CA ASN A 24 7.59 8.73 -16.91
C ASN A 24 6.98 7.36 -16.69
N VAL A 25 5.78 7.35 -16.14
CA VAL A 25 5.11 6.10 -15.78
C VAL A 25 3.77 6.05 -16.50
N ASN A 26 3.45 4.88 -17.00
CA ASN A 26 2.16 4.65 -17.63
C ASN A 26 1.09 4.52 -16.56
N ALA A 27 0.21 5.51 -16.52
CA ALA A 27 -0.87 5.55 -15.53
C ALA A 27 -2.19 5.35 -16.25
N ASP A 28 -2.74 4.22 -16.10
CA ASP A 28 -3.98 3.82 -16.76
C ASP A 28 -5.19 4.52 -16.13
N GLY A 29 -5.27 5.83 -16.32
CA GLY A 29 -6.38 6.63 -15.85
C GLY A 29 -6.35 7.08 -14.39
N ASN A 30 -5.33 6.73 -13.63
CA ASN A 30 -5.24 7.04 -12.20
C ASN A 30 -4.07 7.99 -11.90
N GLU A 31 -4.06 9.11 -12.59
CA GLU A 31 -2.96 10.07 -12.51
C GLU A 31 -2.76 10.64 -11.10
N GLU A 32 -3.85 11.06 -10.46
CA GLU A 32 -3.77 11.64 -9.12
C GLU A 32 -3.29 10.63 -8.09
N TYR A 33 -3.78 9.42 -8.18
CA TYR A 33 -3.34 8.36 -7.28
C TYR A 33 -1.86 8.06 -7.44
N LEU A 34 -1.38 8.03 -8.68
CA LEU A 34 0.04 7.80 -8.95
C LEU A 34 0.90 8.92 -8.36
N LYS A 35 0.44 10.15 -8.45
CA LYS A 35 1.15 11.28 -7.85
C LYS A 35 1.18 11.19 -6.33
N GLU A 36 0.10 10.74 -5.71
CA GLU A 36 0.07 10.51 -4.27
C GLU A 36 1.09 9.45 -3.85
N LEU A 37 1.18 8.36 -4.62
CA LEU A 37 2.16 7.32 -4.35
C LEU A 37 3.58 7.87 -4.48
N ALA A 38 3.83 8.66 -5.51
CA ALA A 38 5.14 9.27 -5.72
C ALA A 38 5.52 10.19 -4.56
N ASP A 39 4.60 11.01 -4.11
CA ASP A 39 4.82 11.91 -2.98
C ASP A 39 5.10 11.13 -1.70
N PHE A 40 4.40 10.03 -1.50
CA PHE A 40 4.61 9.18 -0.34
C PHE A 40 6.02 8.57 -0.33
N VAL A 41 6.44 8.03 -1.47
CA VAL A 41 7.79 7.45 -1.60
C VAL A 41 8.85 8.53 -1.43
N ASP A 42 8.66 9.68 -2.06
CA ASP A 42 9.56 10.81 -1.94
C ASP A 42 9.74 11.22 -0.47
N GLY A 43 8.65 11.35 0.27
CA GLY A 43 8.69 11.69 1.69
C GLY A 43 9.43 10.66 2.53
N LYS A 44 9.21 9.37 2.25
CA LYS A 44 9.92 8.29 2.93
C LYS A 44 11.43 8.38 2.68
N MET A 45 11.82 8.58 1.44
CA MET A 45 13.24 8.68 1.09
C MET A 45 13.90 9.88 1.75
N ARG A 46 13.24 11.04 1.72
CA ARG A 46 13.79 12.24 2.35
C ARG A 46 13.93 12.09 3.85
N SER A 47 12.95 11.48 4.49
CA SER A 47 12.97 11.23 5.93
C SER A 47 14.12 10.30 6.31
N ILE A 48 14.34 9.24 5.55
CA ILE A 48 15.42 8.30 5.80
C ILE A 48 16.78 8.96 5.55
N ALA A 49 16.92 9.70 4.46
CA ALA A 49 18.16 10.39 4.15
C ALA A 49 18.53 11.37 5.25
N GLU A 50 17.56 12.10 5.77
CA GLU A 50 17.77 13.06 6.82
C GLU A 50 18.18 12.40 8.14
N SER A 51 17.49 11.34 8.54
CA SER A 51 17.74 10.70 9.81
C SER A 51 19.03 9.87 9.81
N THR A 52 19.40 9.28 8.69
CA THR A 52 20.61 8.46 8.58
C THR A 52 21.80 9.23 8.04
N ARG A 53 21.58 10.42 7.50
CA ARG A 53 22.59 11.22 6.81
C ARG A 53 23.23 10.48 5.64
N MET A 54 22.46 9.58 5.03
CA MET A 54 22.92 8.78 3.93
C MET A 54 22.84 9.58 2.64
N VAL A 55 23.89 9.50 1.82
CA VAL A 55 24.00 10.28 0.58
C VAL A 55 23.68 9.42 -0.64
N ASP A 56 23.92 8.12 -0.54
CA ASP A 56 23.69 7.20 -1.65
C ASP A 56 22.20 6.99 -1.85
N SER A 57 21.69 7.49 -2.97
CA SER A 57 20.26 7.44 -3.27
C SER A 57 19.73 6.00 -3.43
N LEU A 58 20.57 5.10 -3.92
CA LEU A 58 20.17 3.69 -4.04
C LEU A 58 19.94 3.07 -2.66
N LYS A 59 20.85 3.31 -1.73
CA LYS A 59 20.71 2.82 -0.36
C LYS A 59 19.49 3.42 0.33
N VAL A 60 19.25 4.70 0.11
CA VAL A 60 18.07 5.37 0.66
C VAL A 60 16.80 4.72 0.10
N ALA A 61 16.77 4.44 -1.20
CA ALA A 61 15.62 3.78 -1.83
C ALA A 61 15.38 2.38 -1.28
N VAL A 62 16.44 1.60 -1.07
CA VAL A 62 16.31 0.26 -0.50
C VAL A 62 15.75 0.33 0.92
N LEU A 63 16.25 1.24 1.74
CA LEU A 63 15.75 1.40 3.09
C LEU A 63 14.31 1.89 3.12
N ALA A 64 13.96 2.77 2.19
CA ALA A 64 12.57 3.23 2.06
C ALA A 64 11.66 2.06 1.68
N ALA A 65 12.09 1.22 0.75
CA ALA A 65 11.31 0.05 0.35
C ALA A 65 11.11 -0.90 1.52
N LEU A 66 12.14 -1.16 2.30
CA LEU A 66 12.03 -2.01 3.49
C LEU A 66 11.09 -1.41 4.52
N ASN A 67 11.17 -0.12 4.74
CA ASN A 67 10.29 0.56 5.68
C ASN A 67 8.82 0.46 5.25
N ILE A 68 8.55 0.68 3.97
CA ILE A 68 7.20 0.59 3.44
C ILE A 68 6.68 -0.85 3.53
N ALA A 69 7.52 -1.83 3.20
CA ALA A 69 7.15 -3.24 3.32
C ALA A 69 6.83 -3.61 4.76
N ASP A 70 7.62 -3.13 5.71
CA ASP A 70 7.39 -3.37 7.13
C ASP A 70 6.05 -2.80 7.57
N GLU A 71 5.77 -1.57 7.19
CA GLU A 71 4.48 -0.94 7.50
C GLU A 71 3.32 -1.69 6.89
N THR A 72 3.47 -2.15 5.65
CA THR A 72 2.44 -2.91 4.96
C THR A 72 2.14 -4.22 5.66
N PHE A 73 3.18 -4.96 6.02
CA PHE A 73 3.00 -6.24 6.71
C PHE A 73 2.44 -6.06 8.10
N THR A 74 2.84 -5.01 8.80
CA THR A 74 2.32 -4.69 10.12
C THR A 74 0.82 -4.40 10.06
N LEU A 75 0.40 -3.60 9.09
CA LEU A 75 -1.01 -3.29 8.90
C LEU A 75 -1.83 -4.53 8.54
N ARG A 76 -1.30 -5.40 7.69
CA ARG A 76 -1.97 -6.66 7.34
C ARG A 76 -2.15 -7.54 8.55
N ARG A 77 -1.14 -7.65 9.40
CA ARG A 77 -1.23 -8.47 10.61
C ARG A 77 -2.28 -7.92 11.57
N ARG A 78 -2.30 -6.61 11.77
CA ARG A 78 -3.31 -5.95 12.61
C ARG A 78 -4.71 -6.21 12.10
N GLN A 79 -4.89 -6.12 10.79
CA GLN A 79 -6.18 -6.38 10.18
C GLN A 79 -6.62 -7.83 10.40
N GLN A 80 -5.72 -8.78 10.24
CA GLN A 80 -5.99 -10.18 10.49
C GLN A 80 -6.34 -10.44 11.95
N GLU A 81 -5.65 -9.80 12.87
CA GLU A 81 -5.92 -9.92 14.30
C GLU A 81 -7.29 -9.39 14.67
N LEU A 82 -7.72 -8.31 14.03
CA LEU A 82 -9.05 -7.74 14.27
C LEU A 82 -10.15 -8.60 13.63
N ASP A 83 -9.92 -9.03 12.40
CA ASP A 83 -10.94 -9.81 11.66
C ASP A 83 -11.18 -11.18 12.25
N GLY A 84 -10.12 -11.86 12.71
CA GLY A 84 -10.24 -13.19 13.28
C GLY A 84 -11.15 -13.24 14.50
N PRO A 85 -10.87 -12.47 15.55
CA PRO A 85 -11.73 -12.45 16.73
C PRO A 85 -13.15 -11.98 16.42
N LEU A 86 -13.29 -10.97 15.58
CA LEU A 86 -14.61 -10.46 15.22
C LEU A 86 -15.42 -11.53 14.48
N ARG A 87 -14.80 -12.22 13.55
CA ARG A 87 -15.47 -13.30 12.81
C ARG A 87 -15.93 -14.40 13.74
N LYS A 88 -15.09 -14.79 14.69
CA LYS A 88 -15.46 -15.81 15.67
C LYS A 88 -16.65 -15.38 16.52
N ARG A 89 -16.71 -14.11 16.89
CA ARG A 89 -17.85 -13.61 17.67
C ARG A 89 -19.14 -13.64 16.85
N VAL A 90 -19.06 -13.26 15.58
CA VAL A 90 -20.22 -13.31 14.70
C VAL A 90 -20.71 -14.73 14.51
N GLU A 91 -19.81 -15.67 14.25
CA GLU A 91 -20.17 -17.09 14.11
C GLU A 91 -20.83 -17.64 15.37
N LYS A 92 -20.31 -17.24 16.52
CA LYS A 92 -20.88 -17.67 17.80
C LYS A 92 -22.29 -17.11 18.00
N CYS A 93 -22.52 -15.86 17.66
CA CYS A 93 -23.83 -15.23 17.73
C CYS A 93 -24.84 -15.92 16.80
N VAL A 94 -24.43 -16.23 15.59
CA VAL A 94 -25.27 -16.93 14.62
C VAL A 94 -25.66 -18.30 15.14
N ALA A 95 -24.68 -19.04 15.69
CA ALA A 95 -24.95 -20.37 16.26
C ALA A 95 -25.95 -20.29 17.41
N MET A 96 -25.84 -19.29 18.27
CA MET A 96 -26.76 -19.10 19.37
C MET A 96 -28.18 -18.81 18.90
N VAL A 97 -28.32 -17.99 17.88
CA VAL A 97 -29.63 -17.64 17.31
C VAL A 97 -30.27 -18.90 16.69
N GLU A 98 -29.52 -19.66 15.92
CA GLU A 98 -29.99 -20.87 15.29
C GLU A 98 -30.51 -21.86 16.34
N LYS A 99 -29.74 -22.01 17.42
CA LYS A 99 -30.12 -22.91 18.50
C LYS A 99 -31.41 -22.46 19.21
N ALA A 100 -31.56 -21.17 19.42
CA ALA A 100 -32.76 -20.60 20.00
C ALA A 100 -33.99 -20.86 19.12
N LEU A 101 -33.82 -20.72 17.80
CA LEU A 101 -34.91 -20.99 16.86
C LEU A 101 -35.33 -22.46 16.83
N GLU A 102 -34.39 -23.37 17.02
CA GLU A 102 -34.70 -24.79 17.11
C GLU A 102 -35.58 -25.11 18.31
N HIS A 103 -35.44 -24.37 19.40
CA HIS A 103 -36.21 -24.62 20.63
C HIS A 103 -37.57 -23.93 20.66
N THR A 104 -37.93 -23.17 19.67
CA THR A 104 -39.17 -22.42 19.65
C THR A 104 -40.31 -23.16 18.99
N ASN A 105 -40.14 -24.37 18.59
CA ASN A 105 -41.22 -25.16 17.97
C ASN A 105 -42.13 -25.81 19.03
#